data_88bf1414cea86e707ba608c87ae6bac3
#
_entry.id   88bf1414cea86e707ba608c87ae6bac3
#
_cell.length_a   1.000
_cell.length_b   1.000
_cell.length_c   1.000
_cell.angle_alpha   90.00
_cell.angle_beta   90.00
_cell.angle_gamma   90.00
#
_symmetry.space_group_name_H-M   'P 1'
#
loop_
_entity.id
_entity.type
_entity.pdbx_description
1 polymer ?
#
loop_
_entity_poly.entity_id
_entity_poly.type
_entity_poly.pdbx_seq_one_letter_code
_entity_poly.pdbx_strand_id
1 'polypeptide(L)'
;MHNEMEEMTLIWLYYVIALIIILFDQWTKWIVVHSMEIGQRIPLIENVLYFTSHRNQGAAFGILQGQMWFFYIVTVFVVGFLVYYIQKEAKKSVLLGVSLGLILGGAIGNFIDRVFRGEVVDFIDTFIFTYNFPIFNVADSALCVGVALIFIKIINDERIAKGKK
;
A
#
# COMPACT_ATOMS: atom_id res chain seq x y z
N MET A 1 11.67 29.71 -12.26
CA MET A 1 10.22 29.89 -12.02
C MET A 1 9.37 28.85 -12.73
N HIS A 2 9.40 28.68 -14.08
CA HIS A 2 8.54 27.71 -14.77
C HIS A 2 8.88 26.27 -14.38
N ASN A 3 10.13 25.85 -14.41
CA ASN A 3 10.59 24.53 -13.97
C ASN A 3 10.28 24.21 -12.48
N GLU A 4 10.44 25.18 -11.60
CA GLU A 4 10.16 24.98 -10.17
C GLU A 4 8.67 24.78 -9.89
N MET A 5 7.80 25.44 -10.64
CA MET A 5 6.35 25.23 -10.54
C MET A 5 5.94 23.85 -11.06
N GLU A 6 6.55 23.35 -12.15
CA GLU A 6 6.30 22.01 -12.66
C GLU A 6 6.77 20.93 -11.67
N GLU A 7 7.97 21.07 -11.12
CA GLU A 7 8.50 20.14 -10.10
C GLU A 7 7.60 20.11 -8.84
N MET A 8 7.14 21.26 -8.41
CA MET A 8 6.24 21.38 -7.25
C MET A 8 4.88 20.74 -7.54
N THR A 9 4.34 20.95 -8.74
CA THR A 9 3.08 20.33 -9.17
C THR A 9 3.17 18.81 -9.19
N LEU A 10 4.29 18.24 -9.66
CA LEU A 10 4.53 16.80 -9.65
C LEU A 10 4.57 16.24 -8.22
N ILE A 11 5.24 16.91 -7.29
CA ILE A 11 5.29 16.49 -5.89
C ILE A 11 3.88 16.43 -5.28
N TRP A 12 3.05 17.46 -5.51
CA TRP A 12 1.68 17.46 -5.04
C TRP A 12 0.85 16.33 -5.64
N LEU A 13 1.06 15.98 -6.91
CA LEU A 13 0.38 14.86 -7.55
C LEU A 13 0.65 13.54 -6.79
N TYR A 14 1.86 13.31 -6.32
CA TYR A 14 2.20 12.08 -5.58
C TYR A 14 1.51 12.01 -4.21
N TYR A 15 1.35 13.15 -3.53
CA TYR A 15 0.54 13.20 -2.32
C TYR A 15 -0.96 13.03 -2.59
N VAL A 16 -1.45 13.53 -3.72
CA VAL A 16 -2.84 13.28 -4.16
C VAL A 16 -3.05 11.79 -4.44
N ILE A 17 -2.10 11.10 -5.07
CA ILE A 17 -2.16 9.64 -5.26
C ILE A 17 -2.23 8.94 -3.89
N ALA A 18 -1.37 9.29 -2.96
CA ALA A 18 -1.39 8.73 -1.61
C ALA A 18 -2.75 8.96 -0.92
N LEU A 19 -3.30 10.17 -1.01
CA LEU A 19 -4.61 10.51 -0.45
C LEU A 19 -5.74 9.68 -1.07
N ILE A 20 -5.75 9.51 -2.39
CA ILE A 20 -6.74 8.68 -3.08
C ILE A 20 -6.69 7.23 -2.58
N ILE A 21 -5.48 6.67 -2.44
CA ILE A 21 -5.30 5.30 -1.91
C ILE A 21 -5.82 5.21 -0.47
N ILE A 22 -5.49 6.16 0.40
CA ILE A 22 -5.97 6.19 1.78
C ILE A 22 -7.50 6.23 1.82
N LEU A 23 -8.11 7.13 1.06
CA LEU A 23 -9.58 7.28 1.04
C LEU A 23 -10.27 6.02 0.51
N PHE A 24 -9.74 5.44 -0.57
CA PHE A 24 -10.31 4.23 -1.16
C PHE A 24 -10.12 3.01 -0.24
N ASP A 25 -8.94 2.85 0.39
CA ASP A 25 -8.68 1.80 1.36
C ASP A 25 -9.63 1.91 2.57
N GLN A 26 -9.73 3.08 3.19
CA GLN A 26 -10.59 3.28 4.35
C GLN A 26 -12.08 3.16 4.01
N TRP A 27 -12.49 3.59 2.82
CA TRP A 27 -13.87 3.42 2.35
C TRP A 27 -14.24 1.94 2.16
N THR A 28 -13.39 1.16 1.51
CA THR A 28 -13.62 -0.28 1.32
C THR A 28 -13.63 -1.04 2.65
N LYS A 29 -12.71 -0.74 3.55
CA LYS A 29 -12.68 -1.29 4.91
C LYS A 29 -13.92 -0.91 5.72
N TRP A 30 -14.40 0.32 5.58
CA TRP A 30 -15.63 0.77 6.21
C TRP A 30 -16.84 -0.06 5.72
N ILE A 31 -16.96 -0.30 4.41
CA ILE A 31 -18.01 -1.17 3.85
C ILE A 31 -17.94 -2.56 4.48
N VAL A 32 -16.76 -3.18 4.51
CA VAL A 32 -16.59 -4.53 5.08
C VAL A 32 -17.02 -4.57 6.54
N VAL A 33 -16.59 -3.59 7.34
CA VAL A 33 -16.92 -3.53 8.78
C VAL A 33 -18.42 -3.37 9.03
N HIS A 34 -19.15 -2.65 8.18
CA HIS A 34 -20.59 -2.38 8.37
C HIS A 34 -21.50 -3.39 7.68
N SER A 35 -21.00 -4.15 6.70
CA SER A 35 -21.82 -5.05 5.89
C SER A 35 -21.56 -6.52 6.15
N MET A 36 -20.49 -6.86 6.88
CA MET A 36 -20.09 -8.25 7.09
C MET A 36 -19.76 -8.54 8.56
N GLU A 37 -20.18 -9.69 9.05
CA GLU A 37 -19.75 -10.20 10.34
C GLU A 37 -18.29 -10.66 10.28
N ILE A 38 -17.58 -10.60 11.41
CA ILE A 38 -16.19 -11.09 11.48
C ILE A 38 -16.16 -12.59 11.18
N GLY A 39 -15.30 -12.99 10.25
CA GLY A 39 -15.21 -14.36 9.73
C GLY A 39 -16.20 -14.69 8.62
N GLN A 40 -17.15 -13.81 8.31
CA GLN A 40 -18.05 -14.02 7.18
C GLN A 40 -17.27 -14.03 5.86
N ARG A 41 -17.67 -14.96 4.98
CA ARG A 41 -17.07 -15.16 3.66
C ARG A 41 -18.13 -15.15 2.58
N ILE A 42 -17.95 -14.31 1.56
CA ILE A 42 -18.85 -14.15 0.42
C ILE A 42 -18.09 -14.52 -0.86
N PRO A 43 -18.49 -15.57 -1.60
CA PRO A 43 -17.83 -15.92 -2.85
C PRO A 43 -18.14 -14.88 -3.94
N LEU A 44 -17.09 -14.41 -4.63
CA LEU A 44 -17.20 -13.62 -5.87
C LEU A 44 -16.95 -14.51 -7.09
N ILE A 45 -15.93 -15.35 -7.02
CA ILE A 45 -15.61 -16.39 -7.99
C ILE A 45 -15.28 -17.63 -7.18
N GLU A 46 -16.13 -18.66 -7.24
CA GLU A 46 -15.94 -19.88 -6.48
C GLU A 46 -14.54 -20.48 -6.71
N ASN A 47 -13.92 -20.91 -5.61
CA ASN A 47 -12.57 -21.49 -5.55
C ASN A 47 -11.42 -20.54 -6.01
N VAL A 48 -11.69 -19.24 -6.27
CA VAL A 48 -10.68 -18.29 -6.71
C VAL A 48 -10.66 -17.03 -5.87
N LEU A 49 -11.82 -16.37 -5.69
CA LEU A 49 -11.88 -15.05 -5.07
C LEU A 49 -13.11 -14.93 -4.16
N TYR A 50 -12.85 -14.46 -2.94
CA TYR A 50 -13.89 -14.21 -1.95
C TYR A 50 -13.67 -12.86 -1.30
N PHE A 51 -14.74 -12.28 -0.76
CA PHE A 51 -14.64 -11.28 0.30
C PHE A 51 -14.77 -11.98 1.65
N THR A 52 -13.74 -11.85 2.48
CA THR A 52 -13.70 -12.43 3.83
C THR A 52 -13.43 -11.36 4.87
N SER A 53 -14.33 -11.13 5.81
CA SER A 53 -14.13 -10.13 6.87
C SER A 53 -13.13 -10.64 7.90
N HIS A 54 -11.85 -10.28 7.73
CA HIS A 54 -10.74 -10.71 8.58
C HIS A 54 -10.16 -9.56 9.39
N ARG A 55 -9.68 -9.84 10.61
CA ARG A 55 -9.00 -8.89 11.48
C ARG A 55 -7.57 -9.35 11.74
N ASN A 56 -6.62 -8.53 11.33
CA ASN A 56 -5.20 -8.84 11.37
C ASN A 56 -4.47 -8.01 12.42
N GLN A 57 -4.00 -8.66 13.48
CA GLN A 57 -3.26 -8.02 14.57
C GLN A 57 -1.74 -8.12 14.39
N GLY A 58 -1.27 -8.53 13.23
CA GLY A 58 0.15 -8.70 12.95
C GLY A 58 0.56 -8.17 11.58
N ALA A 59 1.62 -8.77 11.02
CA ALA A 59 2.02 -8.66 9.62
C ALA A 59 1.40 -9.80 8.78
N ALA A 60 1.76 -9.86 7.49
CA ALA A 60 1.42 -10.99 6.65
C ALA A 60 1.84 -12.32 7.31
N PHE A 61 1.06 -13.37 7.07
CA PHE A 61 1.27 -14.71 7.65
C PHE A 61 1.18 -14.77 9.19
N GLY A 62 0.57 -13.78 9.86
CA GLY A 62 0.42 -13.76 11.31
C GLY A 62 1.72 -13.52 12.11
N ILE A 63 2.74 -12.97 11.47
CA ILE A 63 4.00 -12.64 12.14
C ILE A 63 3.79 -11.41 13.04
N LEU A 64 4.42 -11.40 14.24
CA LEU A 64 4.36 -10.31 15.22
C LEU A 64 2.93 -9.97 15.71
N GLN A 65 2.05 -10.97 15.85
CA GLN A 65 0.71 -10.74 16.39
C GLN A 65 0.76 -10.07 17.77
N GLY A 66 -0.09 -9.07 17.98
CA GLY A 66 -0.19 -8.32 19.23
C GLY A 66 0.93 -7.30 19.47
N GLN A 67 1.95 -7.20 18.61
CA GLN A 67 3.08 -6.26 18.75
C GLN A 67 2.76 -4.89 18.10
N MET A 68 1.62 -4.28 18.42
CA MET A 68 1.17 -3.04 17.77
C MET A 68 2.18 -1.89 17.89
N TRP A 69 2.86 -1.76 19.04
CA TRP A 69 3.88 -0.73 19.25
C TRP A 69 5.00 -0.78 18.20
N PHE A 70 5.39 -2.00 17.79
CA PHE A 70 6.41 -2.19 16.76
C PHE A 70 5.93 -1.63 15.41
N PHE A 71 4.68 -1.93 15.03
CA PHE A 71 4.10 -1.41 13.78
C PHE A 71 3.96 0.11 13.80
N TYR A 72 3.63 0.72 14.94
CA TYR A 72 3.58 2.18 15.06
C TYR A 72 4.95 2.81 14.80
N ILE A 73 5.98 2.32 15.47
CA ILE A 73 7.34 2.84 15.32
C ILE A 73 7.82 2.68 13.87
N VAL A 74 7.73 1.45 13.33
CA VAL A 74 8.19 1.16 11.97
C VAL A 74 7.45 2.02 10.95
N THR A 75 6.12 2.15 11.07
CA THR A 75 5.35 2.95 10.10
C THR A 75 5.71 4.43 10.17
N VAL A 76 5.92 5.01 11.35
CA VAL A 76 6.35 6.41 11.49
C VAL A 76 7.68 6.64 10.79
N PHE A 77 8.66 5.75 11.00
CA PHE A 77 9.96 5.84 10.31
C PHE A 77 9.83 5.69 8.79
N VAL A 78 9.03 4.71 8.33
CA VAL A 78 8.80 4.49 6.89
C VAL A 78 8.12 5.69 6.26
N VAL A 79 7.07 6.23 6.88
CA VAL A 79 6.36 7.42 6.37
C VAL A 79 7.31 8.63 6.32
N GLY A 80 8.09 8.87 7.37
CA GLY A 80 9.09 9.95 7.39
C GLY A 80 10.12 9.82 6.26
N PHE A 81 10.63 8.58 6.05
CA PHE A 81 11.55 8.29 4.96
C PHE A 81 10.90 8.51 3.59
N LEU A 82 9.66 8.03 3.37
CA LEU A 82 8.94 8.19 2.11
C LEU A 82 8.69 9.66 1.80
N VAL A 83 8.25 10.45 2.77
CA VAL A 83 8.04 11.89 2.62
C VAL A 83 9.35 12.59 2.24
N TYR A 84 10.44 12.30 2.95
CA TYR A 84 11.76 12.84 2.62
C TYR A 84 12.19 12.47 1.19
N TYR A 85 11.98 11.20 0.79
CA TYR A 85 12.41 10.71 -0.51
C TYR A 85 11.54 11.26 -1.66
N ILE A 86 10.23 11.45 -1.43
CA ILE A 86 9.33 12.14 -2.38
C ILE A 86 9.82 13.55 -2.63
N GLN A 87 10.15 14.32 -1.59
CA GLN A 87 10.62 15.70 -1.72
C GLN A 87 11.95 15.80 -2.47
N LYS A 88 12.85 14.84 -2.26
CA LYS A 88 14.21 14.89 -2.78
C LYS A 88 14.36 14.28 -4.17
N GLU A 89 13.73 13.13 -4.41
CA GLU A 89 14.05 12.28 -5.56
C GLU A 89 12.89 12.12 -6.55
N ALA A 90 11.63 12.26 -6.10
CA ALA A 90 10.48 11.94 -6.95
C ALA A 90 10.34 12.85 -8.16
N LYS A 91 10.84 14.08 -8.10
CA LYS A 91 10.88 15.01 -9.23
C LYS A 91 11.76 14.55 -10.40
N LYS A 92 12.70 13.64 -10.16
CA LYS A 92 13.62 13.11 -11.19
C LYS A 92 12.96 12.04 -12.06
N SER A 93 11.85 11.43 -11.62
CA SER A 93 11.17 10.36 -12.34
C SER A 93 9.72 10.24 -11.88
N VAL A 94 8.80 10.43 -12.82
CA VAL A 94 7.36 10.27 -12.57
C VAL A 94 7.04 8.87 -12.07
N LEU A 95 7.68 7.83 -12.64
CA LEU A 95 7.50 6.45 -12.19
C LEU A 95 7.90 6.27 -10.73
N LEU A 96 9.02 6.87 -10.30
CA LEU A 96 9.45 6.84 -8.90
C LEU A 96 8.44 7.56 -8.00
N GLY A 97 7.99 8.75 -8.42
CA GLY A 97 7.03 9.52 -7.63
C GLY A 97 5.69 8.82 -7.45
N VAL A 98 5.14 8.23 -8.52
CA VAL A 98 3.92 7.41 -8.45
C VAL A 98 4.12 6.22 -7.52
N SER A 99 5.24 5.49 -7.65
CA SER A 99 5.56 4.35 -6.79
C SER A 99 5.58 4.74 -5.31
N LEU A 100 6.27 5.83 -4.98
CA LEU A 100 6.38 6.32 -3.61
C LEU A 100 5.03 6.81 -3.06
N GLY A 101 4.19 7.44 -3.91
CA GLY A 101 2.83 7.85 -3.56
C GLY A 101 1.93 6.67 -3.21
N LEU A 102 2.00 5.57 -3.99
CA LEU A 102 1.27 4.33 -3.72
C LEU A 102 1.72 3.70 -2.39
N ILE A 103 3.04 3.60 -2.16
CA ILE A 103 3.60 3.04 -0.92
C ILE A 103 3.21 3.91 0.28
N LEU A 104 3.29 5.23 0.16
CA LEU A 104 2.89 6.15 1.21
C LEU A 104 1.40 5.99 1.58
N GLY A 105 0.53 5.94 0.57
CA GLY A 105 -0.90 5.74 0.76
C GLY A 105 -1.23 4.42 1.44
N GLY A 106 -0.63 3.32 0.99
CA GLY A 106 -0.81 2.00 1.60
C GLY A 106 -0.27 1.92 3.04
N ALA A 107 0.92 2.48 3.30
CA ALA A 107 1.48 2.51 4.64
C ALA A 107 0.58 3.28 5.63
N ILE A 108 0.08 4.45 5.22
CA ILE A 108 -0.82 5.28 6.05
C ILE A 108 -2.19 4.59 6.20
N GLY A 109 -2.76 3.98 5.14
CA GLY A 109 -4.02 3.26 5.21
C GLY A 109 -4.04 2.18 6.29
N ASN A 110 -3.03 1.31 6.30
CA ASN A 110 -2.88 0.30 7.34
C ASN A 110 -2.48 0.86 8.71
N PHE A 111 -1.82 2.00 8.75
CA PHE A 111 -1.51 2.69 10.01
C PHE A 111 -2.76 3.25 10.69
N ILE A 112 -3.67 3.85 9.93
CA ILE A 112 -4.95 4.36 10.43
C ILE A 112 -5.71 3.25 11.14
N ASP A 113 -5.85 2.08 10.53
CA ASP A 113 -6.53 0.94 11.16
C ASP A 113 -5.87 0.54 12.48
N ARG A 114 -4.55 0.42 12.51
CA ARG A 114 -3.82 0.06 13.73
C ARG A 114 -4.01 1.06 14.85
N VAL A 115 -4.01 2.36 14.54
CA VAL A 115 -4.19 3.43 15.54
C VAL A 115 -5.61 3.46 16.09
N PHE A 116 -6.62 3.34 15.23
CA PHE A 116 -8.01 3.54 15.63
C PHE A 116 -8.74 2.24 16.01
N ARG A 117 -8.30 1.08 15.48
CA ARG A 117 -8.96 -0.21 15.68
C ARG A 117 -8.11 -1.21 16.46
N GLY A 118 -6.80 -1.00 16.56
CA GLY A 118 -5.84 -1.96 17.11
C GLY A 118 -5.59 -3.19 16.21
N GLU A 119 -6.16 -3.21 15.01
CA GLU A 119 -6.06 -4.31 14.04
C GLU A 119 -6.32 -3.79 12.63
N VAL A 120 -5.81 -4.48 11.61
CA VAL A 120 -6.05 -4.15 10.21
C VAL A 120 -7.24 -4.94 9.69
N VAL A 121 -8.11 -4.29 8.92
CA VAL A 121 -9.23 -4.94 8.23
C VAL A 121 -8.76 -5.48 6.89
N ASP A 122 -8.65 -6.80 6.76
CA ASP A 122 -8.31 -7.50 5.53
C ASP A 122 -9.56 -8.19 4.97
N PHE A 123 -9.72 -8.18 3.64
CA PHE A 123 -10.97 -8.67 3.06
C PHE A 123 -10.85 -9.30 1.67
N ILE A 124 -9.75 -9.14 0.96
CA ILE A 124 -9.52 -9.78 -0.35
C ILE A 124 -8.88 -11.14 -0.08
N ASP A 125 -9.65 -12.20 -0.29
CA ASP A 125 -9.28 -13.58 0.00
C ASP A 125 -9.18 -14.36 -1.32
N THR A 126 -7.96 -14.71 -1.72
CA THR A 126 -7.69 -15.30 -3.04
C THR A 126 -7.05 -16.66 -2.92
N PHE A 127 -7.47 -17.57 -3.82
CA PHE A 127 -6.88 -18.87 -4.00
C PHE A 127 -6.13 -18.93 -5.33
N ILE A 128 -4.86 -19.32 -5.25
CA ILE A 128 -4.03 -19.60 -6.43
C ILE A 128 -3.89 -21.12 -6.52
N PHE A 129 -4.68 -21.74 -7.39
CA PHE A 129 -4.90 -23.20 -7.40
C PHE A 129 -5.42 -23.69 -6.04
N THR A 130 -4.64 -24.48 -5.31
CA THR A 130 -4.97 -24.98 -3.97
C THR A 130 -4.36 -24.17 -2.83
N TYR A 131 -3.52 -23.15 -3.15
CA TYR A 131 -2.87 -22.32 -2.16
C TYR A 131 -3.76 -21.14 -1.78
N ASN A 132 -4.11 -21.06 -0.51
CA ASN A 132 -4.80 -19.89 0.04
C ASN A 132 -3.78 -18.78 0.30
N PHE A 133 -3.84 -17.71 -0.51
CA PHE A 133 -3.00 -16.54 -0.32
C PHE A 133 -3.46 -15.79 0.95
N PRO A 134 -2.56 -15.21 1.74
CA PRO A 134 -2.96 -14.40 2.89
C PRO A 134 -3.98 -13.35 2.50
N ILE A 135 -5.04 -13.21 3.32
CA ILE A 135 -6.08 -12.21 3.09
C ILE A 135 -5.44 -10.83 3.20
N PHE A 136 -5.77 -9.93 2.28
CA PHE A 136 -5.18 -8.60 2.17
C PHE A 136 -6.24 -7.53 1.85
N ASN A 137 -5.81 -6.29 1.71
CA ASN A 137 -6.67 -5.13 1.46
C ASN A 137 -6.12 -4.22 0.35
N VAL A 138 -6.78 -3.06 0.13
CA VAL A 138 -6.37 -2.08 -0.88
C VAL A 138 -5.01 -1.46 -0.54
N ALA A 139 -4.74 -1.17 0.73
CA ALA A 139 -3.45 -0.62 1.17
C ALA A 139 -2.29 -1.58 0.85
N ASP A 140 -2.46 -2.89 1.10
CA ASP A 140 -1.46 -3.91 0.79
C ASP A 140 -1.22 -4.03 -0.72
N SER A 141 -2.31 -3.96 -1.50
CA SER A 141 -2.24 -3.93 -2.97
C SER A 141 -1.42 -2.74 -3.47
N ALA A 142 -1.67 -1.55 -2.91
CA ALA A 142 -0.93 -0.33 -3.26
C ALA A 142 0.56 -0.43 -2.87
N LEU A 143 0.88 -0.99 -1.70
CA LEU A 143 2.26 -1.29 -1.28
C LEU A 143 2.94 -2.22 -2.28
N CYS A 144 2.32 -3.35 -2.62
CA CYS A 144 2.89 -4.32 -3.56
C CYS A 144 3.12 -3.74 -4.94
N VAL A 145 2.13 -3.01 -5.50
CA VAL A 145 2.25 -2.35 -6.80
C VAL A 145 3.34 -1.28 -6.77
N GLY A 146 3.38 -0.44 -5.75
CA GLY A 146 4.40 0.59 -5.59
C GLY A 146 5.81 0.01 -5.54
N VAL A 147 6.03 -1.06 -4.78
CA VAL A 147 7.32 -1.76 -4.73
C VAL A 147 7.67 -2.38 -6.08
N ALA A 148 6.73 -3.04 -6.76
CA ALA A 148 6.96 -3.60 -8.08
C ALA A 148 7.38 -2.54 -9.11
N LEU A 149 6.76 -1.35 -9.08
CA LEU A 149 7.11 -0.23 -9.95
C LEU A 149 8.52 0.31 -9.67
N ILE A 150 8.98 0.32 -8.41
CA ILE A 150 10.37 0.66 -8.05
C ILE A 150 11.34 -0.34 -8.68
N PHE A 151 11.06 -1.65 -8.59
CA PHE A 151 11.89 -2.68 -9.23
C PHE A 151 11.95 -2.51 -10.75
N ILE A 152 10.82 -2.24 -11.40
CA ILE A 152 10.77 -1.97 -12.85
C ILE A 152 11.66 -0.76 -13.19
N LYS A 153 11.57 0.31 -12.39
CA LYS A 153 12.42 1.49 -12.58
C LYS A 153 13.90 1.15 -12.49
N ILE A 154 14.31 0.43 -11.45
CA ILE A 154 15.73 0.03 -11.26
C ILE A 154 16.24 -0.76 -12.46
N ILE A 155 15.48 -1.76 -12.92
CA ILE A 155 15.84 -2.58 -14.08
C ILE A 155 15.97 -1.73 -15.35
N ASN A 156 15.06 -0.79 -15.57
CA ASN A 156 15.10 0.10 -16.73
C ASN A 156 16.33 1.04 -16.68
N ASP A 157 16.63 1.60 -15.52
CA ASP A 157 17.81 2.47 -15.35
C ASP A 157 19.12 1.70 -15.62
N GLU A 158 19.22 0.46 -15.13
CA GLU A 158 20.38 -0.39 -15.41
C GLU A 158 20.52 -0.75 -16.90
N ARG A 159 19.42 -1.04 -17.60
CA ARG A 159 19.44 -1.31 -19.04
C ARG A 159 19.93 -0.10 -19.85
N ILE A 160 19.42 1.08 -19.51
CA ILE A 160 19.85 2.33 -20.17
C ILE A 160 21.34 2.61 -19.92
N ALA A 161 21.81 2.38 -18.69
CA ALA A 161 23.22 2.56 -18.34
C ALA A 161 24.16 1.58 -19.10
N LYS A 162 23.72 0.34 -19.29
CA LYS A 162 24.48 -0.68 -20.05
C LYS A 162 24.45 -0.46 -21.57
N GLY A 163 23.37 0.08 -22.11
CA GLY A 163 23.23 0.39 -23.54
C GLY A 163 24.00 1.66 -24.00
N LYS A 164 24.54 2.44 -23.07
CA LYS A 164 25.37 3.63 -23.33
C LYS A 164 26.89 3.36 -23.31
N LYS A 165 27.29 2.14 -23.02
CA LYS A 165 28.68 1.65 -23.09
C LYS A 165 28.90 0.89 -24.40
#